data_e8558c0dd0eee591e4ef62b1f109dbc2
#
_entry.id   e8558c0dd0eee591e4ef62b1f109dbc2
#
_cell.length_a   1.000
_cell.length_b   1.000
_cell.length_c   1.000
_cell.angle_alpha   90.00
_cell.angle_beta   90.00
_cell.angle_gamma   90.00
#
_symmetry.space_group_name_H-M   'P 1'
#
loop_
_entity.id
_entity.type
_entity.pdbx_description
1 polymer ?
#
loop_
_entity_poly.entity_id
_entity_poly.type
_entity_poly.pdbx_seq_one_letter_code
_entity_poly.pdbx_strand_id
1 'polypeptide(L)'
;MTAASRPQVVTLRSGDVVRLRQVRPGDGPALARAYANLGEQSRYRRFFTVMPELPEATLKQAAEVDHEDHEALVAVPLLSPEIVGECRFVRWPDQPDTAELGVTVLDAWQGRGLGSALLARLSERALEVGIGYFTAEVLAENRSMLALLAGLGPVETSSPGPVVSARVDIAEPPRQRRRISWTC
;
A
#
# COMPACT_ATOMS: atom_id res chain seq x y z
N MET A 1 22.25 4.20 -8.33
CA MET A 1 21.94 4.62 -6.95
C MET A 1 20.78 5.60 -7.02
N THR A 2 19.58 5.10 -6.80
CA THR A 2 18.37 5.94 -6.81
C THR A 2 18.41 6.85 -5.58
N ALA A 3 18.18 8.16 -5.76
CA ALA A 3 18.22 9.11 -4.66
C ALA A 3 17.12 8.78 -3.64
N ALA A 4 17.47 8.73 -2.36
CA ALA A 4 16.50 8.52 -1.29
C ALA A 4 15.37 9.55 -1.40
N SER A 5 14.14 9.07 -1.51
CA SER A 5 12.98 9.95 -1.60
C SER A 5 12.81 10.76 -0.30
N ARG A 6 12.57 12.07 -0.44
CA ARG A 6 12.39 12.93 0.75
C ARG A 6 11.12 12.51 1.51
N PRO A 7 11.19 12.46 2.86
CA PRO A 7 10.00 12.24 3.68
C PRO A 7 8.95 13.33 3.41
N GLN A 8 7.69 12.92 3.30
CA GLN A 8 6.56 13.81 3.08
C GLN A 8 5.68 13.86 4.34
N VAL A 9 5.31 15.06 4.78
CA VAL A 9 4.33 15.24 5.85
C VAL A 9 2.96 15.44 5.21
N VAL A 10 1.99 14.65 5.65
CA VAL A 10 0.63 14.63 5.09
C VAL A 10 -0.40 14.79 6.21
N THR A 11 -1.36 15.68 6.01
CA THR A 11 -2.56 15.76 6.86
C THR A 11 -3.64 14.85 6.27
N LEU A 12 -4.10 13.89 7.06
CA LEU A 12 -5.15 12.95 6.68
C LEU A 12 -6.54 13.61 6.74
N ARG A 13 -7.55 12.97 6.16
CA ARG A 13 -8.95 13.46 6.21
C ARG A 13 -9.48 13.59 7.63
N SER A 14 -8.97 12.81 8.57
CA SER A 14 -9.30 12.89 10.01
C SER A 14 -8.68 14.09 10.74
N GLY A 15 -7.74 14.82 10.10
CA GLY A 15 -6.94 15.86 10.72
C GLY A 15 -5.62 15.35 11.33
N ASP A 16 -5.43 14.04 11.42
CA ASP A 16 -4.16 13.46 11.88
C ASP A 16 -3.02 13.81 10.92
N VAL A 17 -1.83 14.04 11.46
CA VAL A 17 -0.64 14.36 10.68
C VAL A 17 0.38 13.23 10.77
N VAL A 18 0.77 12.71 9.63
CA VAL A 18 1.73 11.61 9.50
C VAL A 18 2.89 12.00 8.60
N ARG A 19 4.04 11.38 8.85
CA ARG A 19 5.20 11.41 7.95
C ARG A 19 5.23 10.12 7.15
N LEU A 20 5.18 10.24 5.83
CA LEU A 20 5.42 9.15 4.89
C LEU A 20 6.91 9.16 4.53
N ARG A 21 7.57 8.02 4.62
CA ARG A 21 8.97 7.85 4.27
C ARG A 21 9.28 6.45 3.81
N GLN A 22 10.36 6.30 3.10
CA GLN A 22 10.92 4.98 2.77
C GLN A 22 11.25 4.19 4.04
N VAL A 23 11.07 2.88 3.96
CA VAL A 23 11.56 1.92 4.96
C VAL A 23 13.08 2.01 5.04
N ARG A 24 13.63 1.72 6.21
CA ARG A 24 15.08 1.70 6.48
C ARG A 24 15.44 0.36 7.11
N PRO A 25 16.68 -0.12 6.95
CA PRO A 25 17.12 -1.39 7.56
C PRO A 25 16.85 -1.49 9.07
N GLY A 26 16.89 -0.38 9.81
CA GLY A 26 16.59 -0.32 11.25
C GLY A 26 15.10 -0.38 11.61
N ASP A 27 14.18 -0.39 10.65
CA ASP A 27 12.73 -0.40 10.91
C ASP A 27 12.18 -1.80 11.25
N GLY A 28 12.95 -2.86 11.09
CA GLY A 28 12.51 -4.24 11.35
C GLY A 28 11.74 -4.42 12.67
N PRO A 29 12.26 -3.98 13.82
CA PRO A 29 11.55 -4.08 15.10
C PRO A 29 10.25 -3.26 15.14
N ALA A 30 10.19 -2.10 14.48
CA ALA A 30 8.98 -1.27 14.41
C ALA A 30 7.92 -1.90 13.50
N LEU A 31 8.33 -2.48 12.37
CA LEU A 31 7.46 -3.26 11.51
C LEU A 31 6.91 -4.49 12.23
N ALA A 32 7.74 -5.22 12.98
CA ALA A 32 7.28 -6.36 13.78
C ALA A 32 6.17 -5.95 14.75
N ARG A 33 6.35 -4.86 15.48
CA ARG A 33 5.31 -4.33 16.38
C ARG A 33 4.04 -3.92 15.62
N ALA A 34 4.18 -3.25 14.48
CA ALA A 34 3.03 -2.87 13.67
C ALA A 34 2.24 -4.09 13.21
N TYR A 35 2.90 -5.14 12.70
CA TYR A 35 2.23 -6.38 12.30
C TYR A 35 1.60 -7.13 13.48
N ALA A 36 2.24 -7.17 14.64
CA ALA A 36 1.69 -7.78 15.85
C ALA A 36 0.41 -7.07 16.33
N ASN A 37 0.30 -5.76 16.10
CA ASN A 37 -0.85 -4.93 16.45
C ASN A 37 -1.99 -4.94 15.42
N LEU A 38 -1.87 -5.68 14.31
CA LEU A 38 -2.97 -5.89 13.38
C LEU A 38 -4.01 -6.84 13.98
N GLY A 39 -5.28 -6.52 13.84
CA GLY A 39 -6.36 -7.45 14.13
C GLY A 39 -6.34 -8.67 13.21
N GLU A 40 -6.98 -9.77 13.65
CA GLU A 40 -7.02 -11.05 12.91
C GLU A 40 -7.51 -10.86 11.45
N GLN A 41 -8.58 -10.10 11.27
CA GLN A 41 -9.14 -9.84 9.95
C GLN A 41 -8.18 -9.06 9.04
N SER A 42 -7.48 -8.06 9.58
CA SER A 42 -6.50 -7.28 8.83
C SER A 42 -5.29 -8.14 8.45
N ARG A 43 -4.83 -9.01 9.34
CA ARG A 43 -3.79 -10.00 9.06
C ARG A 43 -4.21 -10.97 7.96
N TYR A 44 -5.42 -11.56 8.09
CA TYR A 44 -5.94 -12.48 7.10
C TYR A 44 -6.08 -11.81 5.71
N ARG A 45 -6.60 -10.60 5.65
CA ARG A 45 -6.71 -9.82 4.40
C ARG A 45 -5.36 -9.53 3.76
N ARG A 46 -4.30 -9.43 4.55
CA ARG A 46 -2.95 -9.12 4.04
C ARG A 46 -2.19 -10.36 3.59
N PHE A 47 -2.32 -11.48 4.30
CA PHE A 47 -1.48 -12.66 4.09
C PHE A 47 -2.25 -13.89 3.61
N PHE A 48 -3.57 -13.83 3.50
CA PHE A 48 -4.46 -14.93 3.13
C PHE A 48 -4.29 -16.20 4.01
N THR A 49 -3.68 -16.04 5.17
CA THR A 49 -3.43 -17.12 6.13
C THR A 49 -3.54 -16.62 7.55
N VAL A 50 -3.84 -17.54 8.47
CA VAL A 50 -3.79 -17.26 9.90
C VAL A 50 -2.33 -17.32 10.35
N MET A 51 -1.68 -16.17 10.42
CA MET A 51 -0.28 -16.05 10.84
C MET A 51 -0.22 -15.17 12.08
N PRO A 52 -0.01 -15.73 13.27
CA PRO A 52 0.02 -14.96 14.52
C PRO A 52 1.17 -13.95 14.54
N GLU A 53 2.35 -14.37 14.05
CA GLU A 53 3.57 -13.55 13.99
C GLU A 53 4.25 -13.73 12.63
N LEU A 54 4.88 -12.67 12.14
CA LEU A 54 5.71 -12.78 10.95
C LEU A 54 7.07 -13.41 11.30
N PRO A 55 7.55 -14.38 10.50
CA PRO A 55 8.89 -14.93 10.66
C PRO A 55 9.95 -13.83 10.60
N GLU A 56 11.02 -13.97 11.39
CA GLU A 56 12.13 -13.00 11.42
C GLU A 56 12.74 -12.75 10.03
N ALA A 57 12.87 -13.79 9.22
CA ALA A 57 13.33 -13.68 7.84
C ALA A 57 12.42 -12.77 6.99
N THR A 58 11.10 -12.87 7.16
CA THR A 58 10.12 -12.03 6.47
C THR A 58 10.23 -10.57 6.93
N LEU A 59 10.41 -10.34 8.22
CA LEU A 59 10.61 -9.00 8.79
C LEU A 59 11.90 -8.35 8.30
N LYS A 60 12.98 -9.15 8.20
CA LYS A 60 14.25 -8.70 7.64
C LYS A 60 14.08 -8.30 6.18
N GLN A 61 13.50 -9.16 5.35
CA GLN A 61 13.19 -8.85 3.94
C GLN A 61 12.27 -7.63 3.81
N ALA A 62 11.34 -7.44 4.76
CA ALA A 62 10.46 -6.30 4.76
C ALA A 62 11.18 -4.97 5.01
N ALA A 63 12.29 -4.98 5.74
CA ALA A 63 13.10 -3.79 6.05
C ALA A 63 14.28 -3.58 5.07
N GLU A 64 14.73 -4.62 4.40
CA GLU A 64 15.84 -4.59 3.45
C GLU A 64 15.29 -4.52 2.02
N VAL A 65 15.07 -3.32 1.51
CA VAL A 65 14.56 -3.04 0.17
C VAL A 65 15.60 -2.26 -0.64
N ASP A 66 15.65 -2.46 -1.96
CA ASP A 66 16.60 -1.80 -2.86
C ASP A 66 16.12 -0.42 -3.34
N HIS A 67 14.85 -0.11 -3.12
CA HIS A 67 14.17 1.11 -3.56
C HIS A 67 14.11 1.29 -5.09
N GLU A 68 14.22 0.21 -5.83
CA GLU A 68 14.17 0.16 -7.31
C GLU A 68 13.18 -0.90 -7.78
N ASP A 69 13.48 -2.18 -7.54
CA ASP A 69 12.58 -3.30 -7.85
C ASP A 69 11.71 -3.68 -6.65
N HIS A 70 12.14 -3.34 -5.46
CA HIS A 70 11.40 -3.48 -4.22
C HIS A 70 11.39 -2.14 -3.47
N GLU A 71 10.26 -1.47 -3.45
CA GLU A 71 10.04 -0.23 -2.69
C GLU A 71 9.10 -0.48 -1.52
N ALA A 72 9.36 0.14 -0.39
CA ALA A 72 8.46 0.14 0.76
C ALA A 72 8.43 1.51 1.45
N LEU A 73 7.22 1.97 1.75
CA LEU A 73 6.97 3.21 2.48
C LEU A 73 6.25 2.92 3.78
N VAL A 74 6.59 3.66 4.82
CA VAL A 74 5.92 3.62 6.11
C VAL A 74 5.31 4.96 6.47
N ALA A 75 4.21 4.91 7.20
CA ALA A 75 3.57 6.05 7.82
C ALA A 75 3.85 6.07 9.32
N VAL A 76 4.36 7.21 9.81
CA VAL A 76 4.73 7.44 11.20
C VAL A 76 4.05 8.72 11.66
N PRO A 77 3.19 8.71 12.71
CA PRO A 77 2.60 9.92 13.26
C PRO A 77 3.69 10.87 13.76
N LEU A 78 3.49 12.18 13.67
CA LEU A 78 4.51 13.14 14.08
C LEU A 78 4.84 13.08 15.59
N LEU A 79 3.86 12.68 16.39
CA LEU A 79 3.98 12.64 17.86
C LEU A 79 4.25 11.23 18.42
N SER A 80 4.53 10.25 17.55
CA SER A 80 4.84 8.88 17.95
C SER A 80 5.89 8.29 17.01
N PRO A 81 6.82 7.47 17.49
CA PRO A 81 7.79 6.79 16.64
C PRO A 81 7.24 5.51 15.97
N GLU A 82 5.98 5.15 16.24
CA GLU A 82 5.40 3.90 15.79
C GLU A 82 4.97 3.93 14.32
N ILE A 83 5.19 2.83 13.61
CA ILE A 83 4.66 2.63 12.28
C ILE A 83 3.19 2.27 12.38
N VAL A 84 2.32 3.06 11.73
CA VAL A 84 0.87 2.88 11.75
C VAL A 84 0.29 2.43 10.40
N GLY A 85 1.14 2.40 9.39
CA GLY A 85 0.81 1.88 8.07
C GLY A 85 2.06 1.65 7.25
N GLU A 86 1.96 0.74 6.31
CA GLU A 86 3.03 0.36 5.39
C GLU A 86 2.42 0.02 4.04
N CYS A 87 3.11 0.37 2.96
CA CYS A 87 2.81 -0.10 1.62
C CYS A 87 4.12 -0.41 0.89
N ARG A 88 4.04 -1.37 -0.04
CA ARG A 88 5.18 -1.79 -0.86
C ARG A 88 4.77 -2.22 -2.23
N PHE A 89 5.72 -2.19 -3.15
CA PHE A 89 5.64 -2.95 -4.37
C PHE A 89 6.87 -3.84 -4.55
N VAL A 90 6.68 -4.92 -5.29
CA VAL A 90 7.75 -5.80 -5.77
C VAL A 90 7.55 -5.99 -7.27
N ARG A 91 8.54 -5.58 -8.07
CA ARG A 91 8.51 -5.68 -9.53
C ARG A 91 8.48 -7.13 -9.97
N TRP A 92 7.65 -7.46 -10.96
CA TRP A 92 7.66 -8.77 -11.59
C TRP A 92 8.90 -8.91 -12.50
N PRO A 93 9.73 -9.96 -12.34
CA PRO A 93 10.94 -10.13 -13.15
C PRO A 93 10.66 -10.18 -14.66
N ASP A 94 9.54 -10.80 -15.04
CA ASP A 94 9.15 -10.99 -16.45
C ASP A 94 8.31 -9.84 -17.02
N GLN A 95 7.92 -8.86 -16.18
CA GLN A 95 7.09 -7.71 -16.55
C GLN A 95 7.66 -6.44 -15.91
N PRO A 96 8.67 -5.81 -16.53
CA PRO A 96 9.43 -4.72 -15.90
C PRO A 96 8.62 -3.44 -15.64
N ASP A 97 7.46 -3.29 -16.28
CA ASP A 97 6.53 -2.18 -16.08
C ASP A 97 5.43 -2.50 -15.05
N THR A 98 5.45 -3.67 -14.44
CA THR A 98 4.39 -4.19 -13.55
C THR A 98 4.99 -4.62 -12.21
N ALA A 99 4.30 -4.32 -11.11
CA ALA A 99 4.70 -4.74 -9.77
C ALA A 99 3.52 -5.24 -8.94
N GLU A 100 3.80 -6.20 -8.06
CA GLU A 100 2.83 -6.64 -7.04
C GLU A 100 2.75 -5.61 -5.91
N LEU A 101 1.53 -5.24 -5.53
CA LEU A 101 1.22 -4.24 -4.52
C LEU A 101 0.79 -4.88 -3.21
N GLY A 102 1.33 -4.38 -2.10
CA GLY A 102 0.82 -4.69 -0.77
C GLY A 102 0.61 -3.42 0.06
N VAL A 103 -0.47 -3.39 0.84
CA VAL A 103 -0.72 -2.30 1.79
C VAL A 103 -1.28 -2.85 3.09
N THR A 104 -0.84 -2.25 4.19
CA THR A 104 -1.25 -2.58 5.55
C THR A 104 -1.46 -1.28 6.32
N VAL A 105 -2.59 -1.16 7.01
CA VAL A 105 -2.90 -0.01 7.89
C VAL A 105 -3.43 -0.58 9.20
N LEU A 106 -2.87 -0.15 10.34
CA LEU A 106 -3.38 -0.55 11.66
C LEU A 106 -4.86 -0.22 11.78
N ASP A 107 -5.63 -1.10 12.43
CA ASP A 107 -7.10 -0.99 12.49
C ASP A 107 -7.57 0.36 13.03
N ALA A 108 -6.88 0.88 14.08
CA ALA A 108 -7.15 2.19 14.64
C ALA A 108 -6.91 3.37 13.66
N TRP A 109 -6.17 3.14 12.56
CA TRP A 109 -5.84 4.15 11.56
C TRP A 109 -6.59 3.97 10.23
N GLN A 110 -7.44 2.94 10.14
CA GLN A 110 -8.29 2.73 8.97
C GLN A 110 -9.42 3.77 8.90
N GLY A 111 -9.95 4.00 7.71
CA GLY A 111 -11.01 4.99 7.48
C GLY A 111 -10.57 6.46 7.55
N ARG A 112 -9.31 6.75 7.91
CA ARG A 112 -8.78 8.12 8.07
C ARG A 112 -8.14 8.70 6.81
N GLY A 113 -8.07 7.93 5.71
CA GLY A 113 -7.42 8.33 4.45
C GLY A 113 -5.95 7.93 4.36
N LEU A 114 -5.39 7.22 5.36
CA LEU A 114 -3.99 6.82 5.39
C LEU A 114 -3.61 5.88 4.24
N GLY A 115 -4.45 4.87 3.94
CA GLY A 115 -4.21 3.97 2.82
C GLY A 115 -4.13 4.70 1.48
N SER A 116 -5.03 5.67 1.23
CA SER A 116 -4.98 6.50 0.02
C SER A 116 -3.71 7.33 -0.08
N ALA A 117 -3.27 7.93 1.04
CA ALA A 117 -2.04 8.73 1.07
C ALA A 117 -0.78 7.88 0.80
N LEU A 118 -0.71 6.69 1.43
CA LEU A 118 0.38 5.74 1.21
C LEU A 118 0.44 5.29 -0.25
N LEU A 119 -0.70 4.87 -0.82
CA LEU A 119 -0.75 4.38 -2.18
C LEU A 119 -0.48 5.46 -3.22
N ALA A 120 -0.96 6.68 -3.01
CA ALA A 120 -0.64 7.81 -3.88
C ALA A 120 0.88 8.05 -3.93
N ARG A 121 1.54 8.09 -2.76
CA ARG A 121 2.99 8.27 -2.70
C ARG A 121 3.76 7.09 -3.29
N LEU A 122 3.28 5.86 -3.08
CA LEU A 122 3.90 4.67 -3.66
C LEU A 122 3.78 4.66 -5.19
N SER A 123 2.64 5.10 -5.76
CA SER A 123 2.44 5.22 -7.20
C SER A 123 3.40 6.24 -7.83
N GLU A 124 3.64 7.38 -7.18
CA GLU A 124 4.64 8.34 -7.62
C GLU A 124 6.03 7.68 -7.72
N ARG A 125 6.41 6.92 -6.67
CA ARG A 125 7.69 6.19 -6.66
C ARG A 125 7.77 5.12 -7.74
N ALA A 126 6.69 4.38 -7.97
CA ALA A 126 6.61 3.35 -9.00
C ALA A 126 6.83 3.96 -10.40
N LEU A 127 6.16 5.06 -10.71
CA LEU A 127 6.33 5.77 -11.97
C LEU A 127 7.76 6.29 -12.17
N GLU A 128 8.41 6.78 -11.11
CA GLU A 128 9.82 7.25 -11.16
C GLU A 128 10.79 6.13 -11.56
N VAL A 129 10.48 4.86 -11.29
CA VAL A 129 11.29 3.69 -11.64
C VAL A 129 10.72 2.90 -12.81
N GLY A 130 9.77 3.46 -13.57
CA GLY A 130 9.24 2.90 -14.82
C GLY A 130 8.17 1.82 -14.64
N ILE A 131 7.55 1.70 -13.44
CA ILE A 131 6.39 0.83 -13.20
C ILE A 131 5.14 1.63 -13.52
N GLY A 132 4.34 1.15 -14.49
CA GLY A 132 3.07 1.73 -14.90
C GLY A 132 1.84 0.98 -14.38
N TYR A 133 2.04 -0.25 -13.89
CA TYR A 133 0.94 -1.11 -13.45
C TYR A 133 1.19 -1.72 -12.08
N PHE A 134 0.14 -1.74 -11.26
CA PHE A 134 0.13 -2.56 -10.05
C PHE A 134 -0.79 -3.77 -10.23
N THR A 135 -0.36 -4.91 -9.70
CA THR A 135 -1.21 -6.09 -9.50
C THR A 135 -1.43 -6.32 -8.01
N ALA A 136 -2.60 -6.81 -7.65
CA ALA A 136 -2.92 -7.18 -6.28
C ALA A 136 -3.94 -8.32 -6.24
N GLU A 137 -3.72 -9.27 -5.31
CA GLU A 137 -4.71 -10.25 -4.93
C GLU A 137 -5.53 -9.69 -3.76
N VAL A 138 -6.85 -9.66 -3.90
CA VAL A 138 -7.75 -9.04 -2.92
C VAL A 138 -8.94 -9.94 -2.65
N LEU A 139 -9.28 -10.16 -1.37
CA LEU A 139 -10.54 -10.84 -1.05
C LEU A 139 -11.72 -10.03 -1.61
N ALA A 140 -12.65 -10.69 -2.29
CA ALA A 140 -13.81 -10.05 -2.92
C ALA A 140 -14.67 -9.24 -1.90
N GLU A 141 -14.66 -9.63 -0.64
CA GLU A 141 -15.32 -8.92 0.46
C GLU A 141 -14.55 -7.68 0.93
N ASN A 142 -13.26 -7.54 0.60
CA ASN A 142 -12.44 -6.39 1.01
C ASN A 142 -12.71 -5.17 0.13
N ARG A 143 -13.94 -4.64 0.25
CA ARG A 143 -14.40 -3.48 -0.52
C ARG A 143 -13.53 -2.24 -0.32
N SER A 144 -12.92 -2.10 0.87
CA SER A 144 -12.02 -0.98 1.18
C SER A 144 -10.77 -1.01 0.29
N MET A 145 -10.15 -2.19 0.13
CA MET A 145 -8.98 -2.33 -0.74
C MET A 145 -9.35 -2.14 -2.21
N LEU A 146 -10.46 -2.73 -2.67
CA LEU A 146 -10.94 -2.53 -4.04
C LEU A 146 -11.22 -1.04 -4.35
N ALA A 147 -11.77 -0.30 -3.38
CA ALA A 147 -11.98 1.14 -3.52
C ALA A 147 -10.67 1.94 -3.55
N LEU A 148 -9.65 1.53 -2.79
CA LEU A 148 -8.31 2.13 -2.83
C LEU A 148 -7.68 1.93 -4.21
N LEU A 149 -7.72 0.73 -4.77
CA LEU A 149 -7.19 0.42 -6.11
C LEU A 149 -7.90 1.26 -7.18
N ALA A 150 -9.23 1.32 -7.15
CA ALA A 150 -10.02 2.15 -8.08
C ALA A 150 -9.73 3.66 -7.95
N GLY A 151 -9.15 4.09 -6.84
CA GLY A 151 -8.70 5.46 -6.61
C GLY A 151 -7.33 5.79 -7.22
N LEU A 152 -6.56 4.79 -7.65
CA LEU A 152 -5.25 4.98 -8.27
C LEU A 152 -5.34 5.18 -9.79
N GLY A 153 -6.27 4.48 -10.44
CA GLY A 153 -6.43 4.51 -11.89
C GLY A 153 -7.45 3.50 -12.38
N PRO A 154 -7.53 3.26 -13.69
CA PRO A 154 -8.35 2.21 -14.27
C PRO A 154 -7.97 0.83 -13.72
N VAL A 155 -8.96 0.07 -13.29
CA VAL A 155 -8.78 -1.27 -12.71
C VAL A 155 -9.41 -2.32 -13.60
N GLU A 156 -8.63 -3.31 -13.97
CA GLU A 156 -9.08 -4.57 -14.57
C GLU A 156 -9.12 -5.64 -13.48
N THR A 157 -10.19 -6.39 -13.40
CA THR A 157 -10.32 -7.49 -12.44
C THR A 157 -10.58 -8.80 -13.17
N SER A 158 -9.92 -9.85 -12.72
CA SER A 158 -10.17 -11.22 -13.14
C SER A 158 -10.39 -12.08 -11.92
N SER A 159 -11.38 -12.89 -11.92
CA SER A 159 -11.67 -14.11 -11.16
C SER A 159 -13.15 -14.24 -10.75
N PRO A 160 -13.75 -15.39 -10.90
CA PRO A 160 -15.05 -15.73 -10.34
C PRO A 160 -14.96 -16.37 -8.94
N GLY A 161 -13.97 -16.03 -8.12
CA GLY A 161 -13.70 -16.67 -6.84
C GLY A 161 -13.75 -15.73 -5.63
N PRO A 162 -13.44 -16.23 -4.43
CA PRO A 162 -13.35 -15.41 -3.22
C PRO A 162 -12.16 -14.45 -3.22
N VAL A 163 -11.18 -14.66 -4.11
CA VAL A 163 -10.02 -13.78 -4.34
C VAL A 163 -10.15 -13.18 -5.74
N VAL A 164 -9.99 -11.88 -5.82
CA VAL A 164 -10.00 -11.08 -7.04
C VAL A 164 -8.57 -10.69 -7.37
N SER A 165 -8.09 -11.08 -8.55
CA SER A 165 -6.85 -10.55 -9.11
C SER A 165 -7.15 -9.21 -9.76
N ALA A 166 -6.55 -8.15 -9.28
CA ALA A 166 -6.72 -6.80 -9.81
C ALA A 166 -5.44 -6.32 -10.48
N ARG A 167 -5.57 -5.67 -11.65
CA ARG A 167 -4.50 -4.93 -12.33
C ARG A 167 -4.93 -3.48 -12.44
N VAL A 168 -4.09 -2.57 -11.98
CA VAL A 168 -4.36 -1.12 -11.95
C VAL A 168 -3.37 -0.41 -12.84
N ASP A 169 -3.86 0.41 -13.77
CA ASP A 169 -3.03 1.33 -14.53
C ASP A 169 -2.82 2.60 -13.70
N ILE A 170 -1.59 2.81 -13.19
CA ILE A 170 -1.24 3.98 -12.38
C ILE A 170 -0.65 5.13 -13.22
N ALA A 171 -0.39 4.91 -14.50
CA ALA A 171 0.05 5.96 -15.43
C ALA A 171 -1.12 6.81 -15.94
N GLU A 172 -2.33 6.26 -15.93
CA GLU A 172 -3.55 6.99 -16.24
C GLU A 172 -4.21 7.54 -14.96
N PRO A 173 -4.65 8.80 -14.94
CA PRO A 173 -5.40 9.32 -13.79
C PRO A 173 -6.72 8.54 -13.62
N PRO A 174 -7.21 8.38 -12.37
CA PRO A 174 -8.46 7.69 -12.14
C PRO A 174 -9.58 8.37 -12.92
N ARG A 175 -10.40 7.58 -13.63
CA ARG A 175 -11.52 8.10 -14.38
C ARG A 175 -12.46 8.85 -13.44
N GLN A 176 -12.54 10.17 -13.59
CA GLN A 176 -13.49 10.98 -12.84
C GLN A 176 -14.88 10.36 -13.00
N ARG A 177 -15.51 9.97 -11.89
CA ARG A 177 -16.92 9.61 -11.92
C ARG A 177 -17.65 10.80 -12.54
N ARG A 178 -18.17 10.64 -13.77
CA ARG A 178 -19.07 11.63 -14.36
C ARG A 178 -20.17 11.89 -13.32
N ARG A 179 -20.22 13.10 -12.77
CA ARG A 179 -21.40 13.56 -12.08
C ARG A 179 -22.52 13.49 -13.11
N ILE A 180 -23.41 12.52 -12.96
CA ILE A 180 -24.68 12.54 -13.68
C ILE A 180 -25.42 13.74 -13.08
N SER A 181 -25.37 14.86 -13.80
CA SER A 181 -26.23 16.02 -13.48
C SER A 181 -27.64 15.61 -13.91
N TRP A 182 -28.45 15.26 -12.96
CA TRP A 182 -29.89 15.24 -13.16
C TRP A 182 -30.32 16.70 -13.26
N THR A 183 -30.54 17.19 -14.49
CA THR A 183 -31.25 18.43 -14.74
C THR A 183 -32.73 18.08 -14.68
N CYS A 184 -33.47 18.62 -13.68
CA CYS A 184 -34.92 18.63 -13.66
C CYS A 184 -35.43 19.57 -14.74
#